data_9166b3b11f52b06cf97a4434a55c5623
#
_entry.id   9166b3b11f52b06cf97a4434a55c5623
#
_cell.length_a   1.000
_cell.length_b   1.000
_cell.length_c   1.000
_cell.angle_alpha   90.00
_cell.angle_beta   90.00
_cell.angle_gamma   90.00
#
_symmetry.space_group_name_H-M   'P 1'
#
loop_
_entity.id
_entity.type
_entity.pdbx_description
1 polymer ?
#
loop_
_entity_poly.entity_id
_entity_poly.type
_entity_poly.pdbx_seq_one_letter_code
_entity_poly.pdbx_strand_id
1 'polypeptide(L)'
;MRSRPAFLHDFYGATPGTSEFEVAKWLNRRVGSKNGEHFIRSSTIEAFVEEVREAGITAAVVVGRDTPNLTISNDRILEVTSPHPELIGIASVDPQKSNALAEIERAVNQLGLAGINIEPGFGNPPLSADDPSLYPIYDVCDQLQIPVFLMSGPTTPDLDYARPEAVGKVARLFPNLPIVCYHGFYPYVNEIIGVAFRYENVYLVPDMYIFLPGGRLYVEAANGFLRDQLLFGSSYPFRAMGQTVEDFLNLGFQEHVLDNVLFKNAERLLKLNL
;
A
#
# COMPACT_ATOMS: atom_id res chain seq x y z
N MET A 1 8.41 -25.10 20.60
CA MET A 1 8.46 -23.89 19.77
C MET A 1 7.07 -23.69 19.19
N ARG A 2 6.35 -22.61 19.54
CA ARG A 2 5.12 -22.24 18.83
C ARG A 2 5.56 -21.81 17.44
N SER A 3 5.03 -22.43 16.38
CA SER A 3 5.26 -21.99 15.02
C SER A 3 4.83 -20.51 14.93
N ARG A 4 5.73 -19.62 14.48
CA ARG A 4 5.38 -18.23 14.22
C ARG A 4 4.27 -18.24 13.16
N PRO A 5 3.24 -17.40 13.30
CA PRO A 5 2.21 -17.30 12.29
C PRO A 5 2.83 -16.98 10.93
N ALA A 6 2.32 -17.59 9.89
CA ALA A 6 2.79 -17.35 8.53
C ALA A 6 2.44 -15.91 8.12
N PHE A 7 3.35 -15.21 7.43
CA PHE A 7 3.11 -13.86 6.91
C PHE A 7 1.77 -13.74 6.14
N LEU A 8 1.47 -14.73 5.30
CA LEU A 8 0.19 -14.81 4.59
C LEU A 8 -1.02 -14.88 5.52
N HIS A 9 -0.93 -15.61 6.62
CA HIS A 9 -2.02 -15.70 7.60
C HIS A 9 -2.24 -14.35 8.29
N ASP A 10 -1.16 -13.74 8.78
CA ASP A 10 -1.24 -12.50 9.55
C ASP A 10 -1.68 -11.31 8.68
N PHE A 11 -1.13 -11.18 7.46
CA PHE A 11 -1.31 -9.99 6.64
C PHE A 11 -2.40 -10.10 5.57
N TYR A 12 -2.83 -11.32 5.25
CA TYR A 12 -3.83 -11.55 4.18
C TYR A 12 -4.97 -12.46 4.61
N GLY A 13 -4.98 -12.95 5.87
CA GLY A 13 -5.98 -13.91 6.34
C GLY A 13 -5.93 -15.25 5.60
N ALA A 14 -4.85 -15.53 4.87
CA ALA A 14 -4.76 -16.67 3.95
C ALA A 14 -3.98 -17.83 4.56
N THR A 15 -4.68 -18.83 5.08
CA THR A 15 -4.11 -20.08 5.58
C THR A 15 -4.24 -21.17 4.52
N PRO A 16 -3.15 -21.92 4.18
CA PRO A 16 -3.24 -23.03 3.24
C PRO A 16 -4.40 -23.99 3.57
N GLY A 17 -5.22 -24.30 2.56
CA GLY A 17 -6.40 -25.15 2.70
C GLY A 17 -7.71 -24.42 3.01
N THR A 18 -7.70 -23.11 3.13
CA THR A 18 -8.91 -22.29 3.29
C THR A 18 -9.38 -21.68 1.96
N SER A 19 -10.65 -21.20 1.92
CA SER A 19 -11.21 -20.48 0.78
C SER A 19 -10.44 -19.17 0.50
N GLU A 20 -10.02 -18.48 1.55
CA GLU A 20 -9.24 -17.25 1.50
C GLU A 20 -7.89 -17.48 0.81
N PHE A 21 -7.25 -18.61 1.10
CA PHE A 21 -6.01 -19.00 0.43
C PHE A 21 -6.20 -19.25 -1.06
N GLU A 22 -7.30 -19.87 -1.46
CA GLU A 22 -7.61 -20.08 -2.88
C GLU A 22 -7.90 -18.78 -3.62
N VAL A 23 -8.54 -17.80 -2.96
CA VAL A 23 -8.71 -16.42 -3.49
C VAL A 23 -7.35 -15.76 -3.67
N ALA A 24 -6.46 -15.85 -2.68
CA ALA A 24 -5.12 -15.29 -2.78
C ALA A 24 -4.29 -15.94 -3.90
N LYS A 25 -4.38 -17.26 -4.07
CA LYS A 25 -3.77 -17.98 -5.21
C LYS A 25 -4.36 -17.56 -6.56
N TRP A 26 -5.67 -17.33 -6.61
CA TRP A 26 -6.32 -16.80 -7.81
C TRP A 26 -5.75 -15.44 -8.17
N LEU A 27 -5.61 -14.51 -7.21
CA LEU A 27 -5.05 -13.19 -7.43
C LEU A 27 -3.59 -13.29 -7.90
N ASN A 28 -2.76 -14.13 -7.26
CA ASN A 28 -1.37 -14.39 -7.67
C ASN A 28 -1.28 -14.72 -9.18
N ARG A 29 -2.16 -15.60 -9.68
CA ARG A 29 -2.20 -15.93 -11.11
C ARG A 29 -2.68 -14.76 -11.97
N ARG A 30 -3.65 -13.98 -11.50
CA ARG A 30 -4.24 -12.85 -12.24
C ARG A 30 -3.27 -11.68 -12.43
N VAL A 31 -2.37 -11.46 -11.49
CA VAL A 31 -1.36 -10.38 -11.58
C VAL A 31 -0.07 -10.80 -12.31
N GLY A 32 -0.11 -11.92 -13.02
CA GLY A 32 0.97 -12.36 -13.89
C GLY A 32 2.20 -12.90 -13.15
N SER A 33 2.03 -13.44 -11.94
CA SER A 33 3.11 -14.15 -11.26
C SER A 33 3.55 -15.35 -12.10
N LYS A 34 4.86 -15.47 -12.33
CA LYS A 34 5.48 -16.58 -13.07
C LYS A 34 5.75 -17.80 -12.17
N ASN A 35 5.68 -17.64 -10.86
CA ASN A 35 6.05 -18.66 -9.89
C ASN A 35 4.96 -18.83 -8.81
N GLY A 36 4.01 -19.74 -9.05
CA GLY A 36 2.95 -20.04 -8.07
C GLY A 36 3.45 -20.71 -6.79
N GLU A 37 4.62 -21.38 -6.82
CA GLU A 37 5.21 -21.98 -5.62
C GLU A 37 5.83 -20.92 -4.71
N HIS A 38 6.30 -19.82 -5.27
CA HIS A 38 6.81 -18.67 -4.52
C HIS A 38 5.76 -18.18 -3.51
N PHE A 39 4.51 -18.00 -3.93
CA PHE A 39 3.43 -17.57 -3.07
C PHE A 39 3.25 -18.46 -1.82
N ILE A 40 3.47 -19.77 -1.95
CA ILE A 40 3.39 -20.72 -0.83
C ILE A 40 4.61 -20.60 0.09
N ARG A 41 5.81 -20.41 -0.47
CA ARG A 41 7.07 -20.28 0.29
C ARG A 41 7.17 -18.94 1.01
N SER A 42 6.60 -17.90 0.46
CA SER A 42 6.64 -16.52 0.97
C SER A 42 5.73 -16.29 2.18
N SER A 43 5.60 -17.31 3.02
CA SER A 43 4.64 -17.29 4.13
C SER A 43 5.23 -16.77 5.45
N THR A 44 6.51 -16.39 5.49
CA THR A 44 7.19 -15.93 6.71
C THR A 44 7.84 -14.56 6.52
N ILE A 45 8.01 -13.82 7.61
CA ILE A 45 8.70 -12.54 7.58
C ILE A 45 10.17 -12.70 7.21
N GLU A 46 10.79 -13.78 7.62
CA GLU A 46 12.17 -14.11 7.31
C GLU A 46 12.38 -14.29 5.79
N ALA A 47 11.47 -15.00 5.12
CA ALA A 47 11.50 -15.16 3.66
C ALA A 47 11.33 -13.81 2.94
N PHE A 48 10.44 -12.94 3.44
CA PHE A 48 10.28 -11.59 2.90
C PHE A 48 11.55 -10.76 3.03
N VAL A 49 12.16 -10.74 4.22
CA VAL A 49 13.41 -10.00 4.48
C VAL A 49 14.56 -10.51 3.61
N GLU A 50 14.66 -11.82 3.43
CA GLU A 50 15.65 -12.42 2.53
C GLU A 50 15.48 -11.94 1.09
N GLU A 51 14.25 -11.99 0.56
CA GLU A 51 13.98 -11.50 -0.80
C GLU A 51 14.20 -9.98 -0.96
N VAL A 52 13.88 -9.17 0.06
CA VAL A 52 14.18 -7.73 0.07
C VAL A 52 15.69 -7.50 -0.09
N ARG A 53 16.52 -8.22 0.67
CA ARG A 53 17.99 -8.11 0.61
C ARG A 53 18.55 -8.62 -0.72
N GLU A 54 18.09 -9.78 -1.19
CA GLU A 54 18.50 -10.36 -2.48
C GLU A 54 18.15 -9.48 -3.66
N ALA A 55 17.01 -8.78 -3.61
CA ALA A 55 16.60 -7.81 -4.63
C ALA A 55 17.35 -6.47 -4.55
N GLY A 56 18.24 -6.28 -3.56
CA GLY A 56 19.00 -5.03 -3.37
C GLY A 56 18.14 -3.86 -2.87
N ILE A 57 17.01 -4.14 -2.23
CA ILE A 57 16.10 -3.12 -1.69
C ILE A 57 16.61 -2.69 -0.32
N THR A 58 16.85 -1.38 -0.15
CA THR A 58 17.37 -0.81 1.09
C THR A 58 16.30 -0.68 2.17
N ALA A 59 15.06 -0.36 1.76
CA ALA A 59 13.94 -0.23 2.68
C ALA A 59 12.63 -0.73 2.05
N ALA A 60 11.82 -1.43 2.84
CA ALA A 60 10.52 -1.94 2.42
C ALA A 60 9.42 -1.57 3.42
N VAL A 61 8.30 -1.10 2.89
CA VAL A 61 7.13 -0.73 3.68
C VAL A 61 6.26 -1.96 3.94
N VAL A 62 5.94 -2.19 5.22
CA VAL A 62 5.00 -3.22 5.67
C VAL A 62 3.73 -2.54 6.14
N VAL A 63 2.64 -2.80 5.45
CA VAL A 63 1.37 -2.12 5.68
C VAL A 63 0.43 -2.96 6.53
N GLY A 64 -0.06 -2.39 7.62
CA GLY A 64 -1.11 -2.98 8.44
C GLY A 64 -2.46 -3.00 7.74
N ARG A 65 -3.37 -3.85 8.23
CA ARG A 65 -4.77 -3.91 7.81
C ARG A 65 -5.67 -3.93 9.04
N ASP A 66 -6.75 -3.18 8.99
CA ASP A 66 -7.81 -3.22 10.00
C ASP A 66 -9.16 -3.02 9.33
N THR A 67 -9.82 -4.13 9.04
CA THR A 67 -11.14 -4.20 8.40
C THR A 67 -12.01 -5.19 9.15
N PRO A 68 -13.33 -5.20 8.97
CA PRO A 68 -14.21 -6.18 9.62
C PRO A 68 -13.82 -7.64 9.39
N ASN A 69 -13.14 -7.95 8.28
CA ASN A 69 -12.79 -9.31 7.90
C ASN A 69 -11.33 -9.68 8.20
N LEU A 70 -10.46 -8.69 8.41
CA LEU A 70 -9.03 -8.91 8.65
C LEU A 70 -8.46 -7.77 9.49
N THR A 71 -7.99 -8.10 10.68
CA THR A 71 -7.33 -7.15 11.59
C THR A 71 -5.93 -7.65 11.96
N ILE A 72 -4.94 -6.79 11.74
CA ILE A 72 -3.59 -6.95 12.23
C ILE A 72 -3.34 -5.82 13.21
N SER A 73 -3.04 -6.15 14.47
CA SER A 73 -2.79 -5.09 15.45
C SER A 73 -1.54 -4.29 15.11
N ASN A 74 -1.53 -3.00 15.42
CA ASN A 74 -0.37 -2.15 15.20
C ASN A 74 0.83 -2.59 16.06
N ASP A 75 0.59 -3.21 17.22
CA ASP A 75 1.64 -3.87 18.01
C ASP A 75 2.28 -5.03 17.24
N ARG A 76 1.49 -5.79 16.45
CA ARG A 76 2.03 -6.86 15.60
C ARG A 76 2.86 -6.30 14.45
N ILE A 77 2.45 -5.17 13.86
CA ILE A 77 3.26 -4.48 12.84
C ILE A 77 4.62 -4.09 13.44
N LEU A 78 4.64 -3.48 14.62
CA LEU A 78 5.88 -3.12 15.32
C LEU A 78 6.72 -4.37 15.62
N GLU A 79 6.10 -5.44 16.13
CA GLU A 79 6.79 -6.69 16.47
C GLU A 79 7.52 -7.30 15.27
N VAL A 80 6.91 -7.27 14.07
CA VAL A 80 7.52 -7.87 12.86
C VAL A 80 8.51 -6.92 12.17
N THR A 81 8.38 -5.61 12.34
CA THR A 81 9.26 -4.65 11.67
C THR A 81 10.47 -4.25 12.53
N SER A 82 10.31 -4.11 13.84
CA SER A 82 11.38 -3.62 14.74
C SER A 82 12.68 -4.45 14.74
N PRO A 83 12.68 -5.79 14.51
CA PRO A 83 13.92 -6.54 14.41
C PRO A 83 14.71 -6.33 13.10
N HIS A 84 14.11 -5.66 12.12
CA HIS A 84 14.62 -5.54 10.76
C HIS A 84 14.71 -4.08 10.35
N PRO A 85 15.92 -3.45 10.39
CA PRO A 85 16.08 -2.01 10.12
C PRO A 85 15.68 -1.60 8.68
N GLU A 86 15.64 -2.55 7.75
CA GLU A 86 15.13 -2.35 6.40
C GLU A 86 13.60 -2.29 6.30
N LEU A 87 12.86 -2.61 7.37
CA LEU A 87 11.40 -2.60 7.36
C LEU A 87 10.82 -1.36 8.02
N ILE A 88 9.84 -0.75 7.36
CA ILE A 88 9.11 0.44 7.82
C ILE A 88 7.66 0.04 8.01
N GLY A 89 7.17 0.12 9.26
CA GLY A 89 5.78 -0.21 9.59
C GLY A 89 4.83 0.96 9.29
N ILE A 90 3.73 0.66 8.59
CA ILE A 90 2.57 1.55 8.45
C ILE A 90 1.43 0.96 9.27
N ALA A 91 0.90 1.75 10.19
CA ALA A 91 -0.25 1.36 11.01
C ALA A 91 -1.54 1.25 10.17
N SER A 92 -2.53 0.60 10.73
CA SER A 92 -3.87 0.61 10.15
C SER A 92 -4.92 0.83 11.23
N VAL A 93 -6.01 1.48 10.85
CA VAL A 93 -7.20 1.62 11.68
C VAL A 93 -8.45 1.36 10.84
N ASP A 94 -9.43 0.68 11.45
CA ASP A 94 -10.79 0.67 10.94
C ASP A 94 -11.45 2.01 11.31
N PRO A 95 -11.78 2.86 10.32
CA PRO A 95 -12.32 4.19 10.58
C PRO A 95 -13.69 4.18 11.29
N GLN A 96 -14.36 3.04 11.30
CA GLN A 96 -15.69 2.89 11.95
C GLN A 96 -15.58 2.48 13.42
N LYS A 97 -14.39 2.21 13.93
CA LYS A 97 -14.16 1.93 15.36
C LYS A 97 -14.12 3.23 16.17
N SER A 98 -14.76 3.21 17.33
CA SER A 98 -14.85 4.38 18.23
C SER A 98 -13.49 4.86 18.77
N ASN A 99 -12.47 3.99 18.78
CA ASN A 99 -11.12 4.30 19.23
C ASN A 99 -10.16 4.65 18.08
N ALA A 100 -10.61 4.78 16.83
CA ALA A 100 -9.74 4.97 15.67
C ALA A 100 -8.76 6.15 15.83
N LEU A 101 -9.23 7.31 16.29
CA LEU A 101 -8.38 8.50 16.48
C LEU A 101 -7.32 8.28 17.57
N ALA A 102 -7.71 7.72 18.71
CA ALA A 102 -6.78 7.41 19.79
C ALA A 102 -5.73 6.36 19.36
N GLU A 103 -6.12 5.40 18.53
CA GLU A 103 -5.21 4.39 17.99
C GLU A 103 -4.22 5.00 16.98
N ILE A 104 -4.64 5.98 16.17
CA ILE A 104 -3.72 6.73 15.29
C ILE A 104 -2.64 7.43 16.12
N GLU A 105 -3.03 8.19 17.14
CA GLU A 105 -2.10 8.89 18.01
C GLU A 105 -1.15 7.91 18.72
N ARG A 106 -1.66 6.77 19.19
CA ARG A 106 -0.84 5.73 19.82
C ARG A 106 0.15 5.12 18.83
N ALA A 107 -0.31 4.76 17.65
CA ALA A 107 0.51 4.11 16.61
C ALA A 107 1.69 4.99 16.18
N VAL A 108 1.46 6.28 16.05
CA VAL A 108 2.50 7.24 15.65
C VAL A 108 3.41 7.62 16.82
N ASN A 109 2.83 8.08 17.94
CA ASN A 109 3.60 8.68 19.02
C ASN A 109 4.25 7.66 19.97
N GLN A 110 3.68 6.45 20.10
CA GLN A 110 4.18 5.43 21.03
C GLN A 110 4.84 4.26 20.31
N LEU A 111 4.30 3.85 19.13
CA LEU A 111 4.86 2.73 18.37
C LEU A 111 5.83 3.19 17.27
N GLY A 112 5.86 4.49 16.91
CA GLY A 112 6.76 5.02 15.89
C GLY A 112 6.46 4.57 14.48
N LEU A 113 5.20 4.19 14.17
CA LEU A 113 4.78 3.79 12.84
C LEU A 113 4.66 5.01 11.92
N ALA A 114 5.06 4.87 10.65
CA ALA A 114 5.38 5.98 9.77
C ALA A 114 4.19 6.55 8.98
N GLY A 115 2.99 6.03 9.15
CA GLY A 115 1.78 6.49 8.47
C GLY A 115 0.58 5.64 8.85
N ILE A 116 -0.59 5.98 8.30
CA ILE A 116 -1.86 5.30 8.60
C ILE A 116 -2.49 4.77 7.32
N ASN A 117 -2.76 3.48 7.29
CA ASN A 117 -3.58 2.84 6.26
C ASN A 117 -5.05 2.80 6.70
N ILE A 118 -5.94 3.17 5.79
CA ILE A 118 -7.39 2.96 5.91
C ILE A 118 -7.94 2.30 4.66
N GLU A 119 -8.95 1.45 4.84
CA GLU A 119 -9.59 0.68 3.79
C GLU A 119 -11.12 0.91 3.80
N PRO A 120 -11.59 2.16 3.59
CA PRO A 120 -12.99 2.48 3.81
C PRO A 120 -13.96 1.68 2.95
N GLY A 121 -13.58 1.34 1.71
CA GLY A 121 -14.38 0.50 0.82
C GLY A 121 -14.52 -0.97 1.26
N PHE A 122 -13.73 -1.41 2.26
CA PHE A 122 -13.84 -2.73 2.89
C PHE A 122 -14.60 -2.69 4.22
N GLY A 123 -15.09 -1.52 4.64
CA GLY A 123 -15.87 -1.34 5.87
C GLY A 123 -17.26 -1.99 5.80
N ASN A 124 -17.98 -1.97 6.91
CA ASN A 124 -19.36 -2.44 7.01
C ASN A 124 -20.25 -1.42 7.76
N PRO A 125 -21.06 -0.61 7.03
CA PRO A 125 -21.14 -0.52 5.57
C PRO A 125 -19.87 0.04 4.92
N PRO A 126 -19.62 -0.23 3.61
CA PRO A 126 -18.48 0.37 2.94
C PRO A 126 -18.67 1.89 2.82
N LEU A 127 -17.54 2.63 2.86
CA LEU A 127 -17.51 4.08 2.77
C LEU A 127 -16.67 4.51 1.57
N SER A 128 -17.07 5.62 0.93
CA SER A 128 -16.21 6.31 -0.03
C SER A 128 -15.09 7.06 0.70
N ALA A 129 -13.94 7.25 0.06
CA ALA A 129 -12.81 7.97 0.67
C ALA A 129 -13.16 9.42 1.10
N ASP A 130 -14.15 10.04 0.47
CA ASP A 130 -14.65 11.39 0.78
C ASP A 130 -15.84 11.41 1.74
N ASP A 131 -16.16 10.28 2.39
CA ASP A 131 -17.20 10.27 3.41
C ASP A 131 -16.84 11.20 4.57
N PRO A 132 -17.74 12.11 4.99
CA PRO A 132 -17.44 13.08 6.05
C PRO A 132 -17.03 12.46 7.39
N SER A 133 -17.43 11.22 7.69
CA SER A 133 -17.03 10.51 8.90
C SER A 133 -15.52 10.22 8.94
N LEU A 134 -14.83 10.24 7.80
CA LEU A 134 -13.39 10.03 7.70
C LEU A 134 -12.57 11.31 7.90
N TYR A 135 -13.19 12.48 7.82
CA TYR A 135 -12.47 13.77 7.92
C TYR A 135 -11.69 13.94 9.22
N PRO A 136 -12.17 13.51 10.40
CA PRO A 136 -11.37 13.55 11.63
C PRO A 136 -10.08 12.75 11.55
N ILE A 137 -10.06 11.62 10.79
CA ILE A 137 -8.85 10.82 10.58
C ILE A 137 -7.85 11.59 9.72
N TYR A 138 -8.32 12.18 8.62
CA TYR A 138 -7.45 13.01 7.75
C TYR A 138 -6.88 14.20 8.50
N ASP A 139 -7.71 14.87 9.31
CA ASP A 139 -7.30 16.01 10.13
C ASP A 139 -6.18 15.64 11.12
N VAL A 140 -6.34 14.54 11.86
CA VAL A 140 -5.30 14.06 12.79
C VAL A 140 -4.03 13.68 12.04
N CYS A 141 -4.11 13.01 10.90
CA CYS A 141 -2.93 12.65 10.11
C CYS A 141 -2.22 13.89 9.55
N ASP A 142 -2.96 14.92 9.12
CA ASP A 142 -2.40 16.20 8.67
C ASP A 142 -1.70 16.94 9.81
N GLN A 143 -2.31 17.00 11.01
CA GLN A 143 -1.71 17.58 12.22
C GLN A 143 -0.44 16.85 12.65
N LEU A 144 -0.42 15.53 12.58
CA LEU A 144 0.76 14.69 12.87
C LEU A 144 1.80 14.72 11.74
N GLN A 145 1.47 15.33 10.60
CA GLN A 145 2.33 15.40 9.40
C GLN A 145 2.80 14.03 8.92
N ILE A 146 1.89 13.05 8.92
CA ILE A 146 2.10 11.69 8.43
C ILE A 146 1.21 11.39 7.21
N PRO A 147 1.64 10.53 6.29
CA PRO A 147 0.82 10.16 5.14
C PRO A 147 -0.37 9.27 5.53
N VAL A 148 -1.48 9.44 4.82
CA VAL A 148 -2.59 8.49 4.79
C VAL A 148 -2.45 7.62 3.55
N PHE A 149 -2.51 6.32 3.76
CA PHE A 149 -2.53 5.32 2.72
C PHE A 149 -3.98 4.87 2.51
N LEU A 150 -4.47 5.03 1.28
CA LEU A 150 -5.82 4.63 0.88
C LEU A 150 -5.76 3.37 0.05
N MET A 151 -6.28 2.29 0.59
CA MET A 151 -6.40 1.01 -0.10
C MET A 151 -7.59 1.04 -1.06
N SER A 152 -7.33 0.70 -2.31
CA SER A 152 -8.33 0.55 -3.35
C SER A 152 -7.88 -0.53 -4.34
N GLY A 153 -8.76 -0.97 -5.21
CA GLY A 153 -8.40 -1.90 -6.27
C GLY A 153 -9.56 -2.79 -6.70
N PRO A 154 -9.36 -3.66 -7.69
CA PRO A 154 -10.43 -4.48 -8.26
C PRO A 154 -10.93 -5.58 -7.33
N THR A 155 -10.31 -5.74 -6.16
CA THR A 155 -10.74 -6.66 -5.09
C THR A 155 -11.57 -5.98 -4.01
N THR A 156 -11.76 -4.65 -4.08
CA THR A 156 -12.74 -3.95 -3.25
C THR A 156 -14.12 -4.55 -3.50
N PRO A 157 -14.91 -4.85 -2.47
CA PRO A 157 -16.21 -5.52 -2.63
C PRO A 157 -17.15 -4.83 -3.60
N ASP A 158 -17.10 -3.50 -3.65
CA ASP A 158 -17.84 -2.68 -4.62
C ASP A 158 -16.95 -1.55 -5.12
N LEU A 159 -16.74 -1.53 -6.44
CA LEU A 159 -15.88 -0.54 -7.11
C LEU A 159 -16.43 0.90 -7.02
N ASP A 160 -17.69 1.10 -6.70
CA ASP A 160 -18.25 2.45 -6.48
C ASP A 160 -17.63 3.14 -5.26
N TYR A 161 -17.11 2.37 -4.30
CA TYR A 161 -16.34 2.91 -3.16
C TYR A 161 -14.83 3.08 -3.44
N ALA A 162 -14.39 2.79 -4.66
CA ALA A 162 -13.00 2.90 -5.10
C ALA A 162 -12.81 3.99 -6.17
N ARG A 163 -13.62 5.05 -6.13
CA ARG A 163 -13.62 6.12 -7.14
C ARG A 163 -12.53 7.17 -6.90
N PRO A 164 -11.71 7.49 -7.92
CA PRO A 164 -10.69 8.53 -7.84
C PRO A 164 -11.20 9.93 -7.50
N GLU A 165 -12.43 10.26 -7.90
CA GLU A 165 -13.04 11.56 -7.63
C GLU A 165 -13.16 11.85 -6.13
N ALA A 166 -13.38 10.80 -5.32
CA ALA A 166 -13.40 10.90 -3.87
C ALA A 166 -12.02 11.33 -3.32
N VAL A 167 -10.94 10.75 -3.85
CA VAL A 167 -9.56 11.15 -3.49
C VAL A 167 -9.32 12.63 -3.83
N GLY A 168 -9.77 13.08 -5.01
CA GLY A 168 -9.64 14.49 -5.42
C GLY A 168 -10.34 15.47 -4.48
N LYS A 169 -11.49 15.08 -3.89
CA LYS A 169 -12.17 15.90 -2.88
C LYS A 169 -11.39 15.96 -1.57
N VAL A 170 -10.86 14.83 -1.10
CA VAL A 170 -10.01 14.78 0.11
C VAL A 170 -8.75 15.61 -0.10
N ALA A 171 -8.04 15.42 -1.21
CA ALA A 171 -6.82 16.16 -1.52
C ALA A 171 -7.02 17.70 -1.55
N ARG A 172 -8.20 18.14 -2.00
CA ARG A 172 -8.56 19.56 -1.99
C ARG A 172 -8.85 20.10 -0.57
N LEU A 173 -9.48 19.27 0.28
CA LEU A 173 -9.84 19.67 1.65
C LEU A 173 -8.63 19.66 2.58
N PHE A 174 -7.68 18.75 2.36
CA PHE A 174 -6.47 18.55 3.14
C PHE A 174 -5.23 18.71 2.26
N PRO A 175 -4.90 19.93 1.81
CA PRO A 175 -3.86 20.15 0.79
C PRO A 175 -2.43 19.83 1.27
N ASN A 176 -2.20 19.78 2.57
CA ASN A 176 -0.89 19.45 3.14
C ASN A 176 -0.76 17.95 3.49
N LEU A 177 -1.87 17.20 3.51
CA LEU A 177 -1.89 15.79 3.83
C LEU A 177 -1.39 14.97 2.63
N PRO A 178 -0.27 14.22 2.74
CA PRO A 178 0.12 13.28 1.71
C PRO A 178 -0.86 12.10 1.65
N ILE A 179 -1.43 11.86 0.49
CA ILE A 179 -2.39 10.78 0.25
C ILE A 179 -1.74 9.76 -0.68
N VAL A 180 -1.51 8.54 -0.18
CA VAL A 180 -0.87 7.45 -0.92
C VAL A 180 -1.94 6.47 -1.40
N CYS A 181 -2.12 6.40 -2.71
CA CYS A 181 -3.14 5.58 -3.37
C CYS A 181 -2.56 4.22 -3.73
N TYR A 182 -2.84 3.20 -2.91
CA TYR A 182 -2.45 1.83 -3.21
C TYR A 182 -3.16 1.27 -4.42
N HIS A 183 -2.53 0.27 -5.05
CA HIS A 183 -3.01 -0.35 -6.27
C HIS A 183 -3.28 0.65 -7.39
N GLY A 184 -2.78 1.90 -7.23
CA GLY A 184 -2.97 2.99 -8.17
C GLY A 184 -4.44 3.30 -8.47
N PHE A 185 -5.37 2.84 -7.64
CA PHE A 185 -6.82 2.91 -7.92
C PHE A 185 -7.23 2.18 -9.21
N TYR A 186 -6.48 1.14 -9.61
CA TYR A 186 -6.87 0.29 -10.72
C TYR A 186 -8.29 -0.26 -10.52
N PRO A 187 -9.20 -0.29 -11.52
CA PRO A 187 -8.93 -0.06 -12.94
C PRO A 187 -9.08 1.40 -13.43
N TYR A 188 -9.31 2.37 -12.56
CA TYR A 188 -9.57 3.78 -12.92
C TYR A 188 -8.27 4.58 -13.17
N VAL A 189 -7.42 4.04 -14.05
CA VAL A 189 -6.04 4.53 -14.26
C VAL A 189 -6.00 5.98 -14.76
N ASN A 190 -6.79 6.31 -15.77
CA ASN A 190 -6.81 7.69 -16.32
C ASN A 190 -7.33 8.69 -15.31
N GLU A 191 -8.37 8.32 -14.58
CA GLU A 191 -9.06 9.18 -13.63
C GLU A 191 -8.13 9.51 -12.46
N ILE A 192 -7.43 8.50 -11.90
CA ILE A 192 -6.51 8.76 -10.79
C ILE A 192 -5.26 9.55 -11.22
N ILE A 193 -4.76 9.31 -12.43
CA ILE A 193 -3.70 10.12 -13.03
C ILE A 193 -4.16 11.59 -13.15
N GLY A 194 -5.40 11.83 -13.58
CA GLY A 194 -5.98 13.16 -13.64
C GLY A 194 -6.13 13.84 -12.28
N VAL A 195 -6.44 13.05 -11.22
CA VAL A 195 -6.47 13.55 -9.84
C VAL A 195 -5.06 13.92 -9.37
N ALA A 196 -4.07 13.05 -9.56
CA ALA A 196 -2.69 13.30 -9.18
C ALA A 196 -2.05 14.46 -9.97
N PHE A 197 -2.44 14.64 -11.25
CA PHE A 197 -2.05 15.82 -12.04
C PHE A 197 -2.50 17.14 -11.38
N ARG A 198 -3.69 17.15 -10.79
CA ARG A 198 -4.25 18.34 -10.17
C ARG A 198 -3.74 18.60 -8.75
N TYR A 199 -3.42 17.53 -8.01
CA TYR A 199 -3.11 17.59 -6.57
C TYR A 199 -1.76 16.95 -6.29
N GLU A 200 -0.75 17.78 -6.03
CA GLU A 200 0.64 17.33 -5.80
C GLU A 200 0.82 16.52 -4.51
N ASN A 201 -0.16 16.59 -3.59
CA ASN A 201 -0.20 15.78 -2.37
C ASN A 201 -0.77 14.36 -2.58
N VAL A 202 -1.12 13.97 -3.81
CA VAL A 202 -1.58 12.62 -4.16
C VAL A 202 -0.45 11.82 -4.79
N TYR A 203 -0.12 10.70 -4.17
CA TYR A 203 0.93 9.77 -4.59
C TYR A 203 0.31 8.46 -5.05
N LEU A 204 0.86 7.85 -6.10
CA LEU A 204 0.34 6.61 -6.68
C LEU A 204 1.34 5.46 -6.49
N VAL A 205 0.85 4.34 -5.98
CA VAL A 205 1.57 3.06 -5.89
C VAL A 205 0.79 2.02 -6.69
N PRO A 206 0.96 1.95 -8.02
CA PRO A 206 0.20 0.99 -8.84
C PRO A 206 0.61 -0.47 -8.62
N ASP A 207 1.76 -0.71 -8.02
CA ASP A 207 2.31 -2.00 -7.59
C ASP A 207 2.13 -3.11 -8.64
N MET A 208 1.51 -4.26 -8.29
CA MET A 208 1.29 -5.37 -9.22
C MET A 208 0.38 -5.02 -10.40
N TYR A 209 -0.46 -3.99 -10.27
CA TYR A 209 -1.40 -3.60 -11.32
C TYR A 209 -0.76 -2.79 -12.45
N ILE A 210 0.48 -2.28 -12.26
CA ILE A 210 1.23 -1.61 -13.32
C ILE A 210 1.53 -2.56 -14.51
N PHE A 211 1.56 -3.86 -14.25
CA PHE A 211 1.81 -4.90 -15.25
C PHE A 211 0.55 -5.36 -16.00
N LEU A 212 -0.62 -4.84 -15.64
CA LEU A 212 -1.90 -5.18 -16.25
C LEU A 212 -2.29 -4.20 -17.38
N PRO A 213 -3.32 -4.54 -18.19
CA PRO A 213 -3.82 -3.64 -19.22
C PRO A 213 -4.16 -2.25 -18.65
N GLY A 214 -3.66 -1.20 -19.31
CA GLY A 214 -3.77 0.18 -18.83
C GLY A 214 -2.63 0.64 -17.90
N GLY A 215 -1.90 -0.28 -17.26
CA GLY A 215 -0.83 0.07 -16.33
C GLY A 215 0.32 0.88 -16.94
N ARG A 216 0.55 0.76 -18.25
CA ARG A 216 1.55 1.56 -18.98
C ARG A 216 1.30 3.08 -18.86
N LEU A 217 0.07 3.50 -18.66
CA LEU A 217 -0.26 4.91 -18.48
C LEU A 217 0.40 5.53 -17.23
N TYR A 218 0.62 4.75 -16.16
CA TYR A 218 1.38 5.22 -15.00
C TYR A 218 2.84 5.54 -15.37
N VAL A 219 3.46 4.70 -16.22
CA VAL A 219 4.83 4.90 -16.69
C VAL A 219 4.92 6.16 -17.57
N GLU A 220 3.97 6.33 -18.49
CA GLU A 220 3.89 7.51 -19.35
C GLU A 220 3.68 8.79 -18.53
N ALA A 221 2.81 8.75 -17.53
CA ALA A 221 2.58 9.87 -16.62
C ALA A 221 3.82 10.19 -15.77
N ALA A 222 4.54 9.18 -15.26
CA ALA A 222 5.77 9.38 -14.49
C ALA A 222 6.90 9.94 -15.35
N ASN A 223 7.03 9.49 -16.61
CA ASN A 223 7.99 10.06 -17.57
C ASN A 223 7.67 11.51 -17.94
N GLY A 224 6.45 11.96 -17.66
CA GLY A 224 5.98 13.33 -17.87
C GLY A 224 5.91 14.13 -16.57
N PHE A 225 4.72 14.22 -16.00
CA PHE A 225 4.39 15.16 -14.91
C PHE A 225 4.26 14.49 -13.52
N LEU A 226 4.13 13.15 -13.41
CA LEU A 226 4.04 12.44 -12.13
C LEU A 226 5.37 11.87 -11.63
N ARG A 227 6.50 12.38 -12.13
CA ARG A 227 7.83 11.94 -11.73
C ARG A 227 8.02 11.91 -10.20
N ASP A 228 7.49 12.92 -9.52
CA ASP A 228 7.67 13.13 -8.09
C ASP A 228 6.51 12.57 -7.23
N GLN A 229 5.53 11.90 -7.86
CA GLN A 229 4.32 11.39 -7.22
C GLN A 229 4.11 9.88 -7.43
N LEU A 230 4.86 9.24 -8.35
CA LEU A 230 4.79 7.79 -8.52
C LEU A 230 5.80 7.09 -7.59
N LEU A 231 5.38 5.98 -6.99
CA LEU A 231 6.17 5.18 -6.06
C LEU A 231 6.21 3.72 -6.53
N PHE A 232 7.37 3.07 -6.36
CA PHE A 232 7.50 1.63 -6.53
C PHE A 232 6.75 0.88 -5.43
N GLY A 233 6.09 -0.22 -5.80
CA GLY A 233 5.47 -1.18 -4.91
C GLY A 233 5.49 -2.58 -5.53
N SER A 234 5.61 -3.61 -4.72
CA SER A 234 5.72 -4.99 -5.19
C SER A 234 4.43 -5.79 -5.05
N SER A 235 3.55 -5.42 -4.11
CA SER A 235 2.44 -6.27 -3.64
C SER A 235 2.91 -7.67 -3.24
N TYR A 236 4.10 -7.76 -2.61
CA TYR A 236 4.55 -9.03 -2.04
C TYR A 236 3.49 -9.58 -1.06
N PRO A 237 3.18 -10.88 -1.03
CA PRO A 237 3.83 -11.97 -1.75
C PRO A 237 3.15 -12.37 -3.07
N PHE A 238 2.22 -11.58 -3.62
CA PHE A 238 1.53 -11.93 -4.87
C PHE A 238 2.47 -12.02 -6.07
N ARG A 239 3.60 -11.32 -6.00
CA ARG A 239 4.73 -11.44 -6.95
C ARG A 239 6.02 -11.57 -6.16
N ALA A 240 6.97 -12.39 -6.65
CA ALA A 240 8.31 -12.47 -6.10
C ALA A 240 9.03 -11.12 -6.22
N MET A 241 9.80 -10.72 -5.20
CA MET A 241 10.42 -9.41 -5.13
C MET A 241 11.40 -9.18 -6.29
N GLY A 242 12.34 -10.08 -6.51
CA GLY A 242 13.33 -9.97 -7.59
C GLY A 242 12.68 -9.91 -8.97
N GLN A 243 11.67 -10.76 -9.25
CA GLN A 243 10.91 -10.70 -10.49
C GLN A 243 10.20 -9.36 -10.67
N THR A 244 9.62 -8.82 -9.60
CA THR A 244 8.89 -7.55 -9.66
C THR A 244 9.83 -6.40 -9.97
N VAL A 245 11.00 -6.35 -9.34
CA VAL A 245 12.02 -5.34 -9.62
C VAL A 245 12.49 -5.42 -11.07
N GLU A 246 12.82 -6.63 -11.55
CA GLU A 246 13.27 -6.84 -12.94
C GLU A 246 12.19 -6.40 -13.94
N ASP A 247 10.96 -6.88 -13.77
CA ASP A 247 9.85 -6.54 -14.67
C ASP A 247 9.57 -5.01 -14.62
N PHE A 248 9.67 -4.37 -13.45
CA PHE A 248 9.46 -2.94 -13.28
C PHE A 248 10.52 -2.09 -14.02
N LEU A 249 11.78 -2.44 -13.89
CA LEU A 249 12.88 -1.75 -14.60
C LEU A 249 12.73 -1.84 -16.13
N ASN A 250 12.05 -2.86 -16.63
CA ASN A 250 11.79 -3.07 -18.06
C ASN A 250 10.51 -2.39 -18.58
N LEU A 251 9.77 -1.64 -17.74
CA LEU A 251 8.52 -0.96 -18.16
C LEU A 251 8.74 0.25 -19.08
N GLY A 252 9.96 0.76 -19.20
CA GLY A 252 10.30 1.90 -20.07
C GLY A 252 10.25 3.25 -19.36
N PHE A 253 10.52 3.28 -18.06
CA PHE A 253 10.83 4.52 -17.36
C PHE A 253 12.09 5.16 -17.96
N GLN A 254 12.09 6.49 -18.07
CA GLN A 254 13.27 7.24 -18.47
C GLN A 254 14.29 7.24 -17.32
N GLU A 255 15.58 7.20 -17.63
CA GLU A 255 16.67 7.07 -16.65
C GLU A 255 16.58 8.14 -15.54
N HIS A 256 16.28 9.40 -15.90
CA HIS A 256 16.20 10.51 -14.96
C HIS A 256 14.95 10.45 -14.02
N VAL A 257 14.02 9.52 -14.27
CA VAL A 257 12.81 9.31 -13.46
C VAL A 257 12.97 8.15 -12.49
N LEU A 258 13.81 7.17 -12.84
CA LEU A 258 13.94 5.91 -12.09
C LEU A 258 14.26 6.13 -10.61
N ASP A 259 15.25 6.94 -10.29
CA ASP A 259 15.62 7.22 -8.89
C ASP A 259 14.46 7.79 -8.08
N ASN A 260 13.66 8.67 -8.69
CA ASN A 260 12.52 9.28 -8.00
C ASN A 260 11.47 8.21 -7.67
N VAL A 261 11.13 7.39 -8.65
CA VAL A 261 10.07 6.38 -8.52
C VAL A 261 10.52 5.22 -7.62
N LEU A 262 11.78 4.81 -7.71
CA LEU A 262 12.30 3.67 -6.95
C LEU A 262 12.50 3.98 -5.46
N PHE A 263 12.96 5.19 -5.11
CA PHE A 263 13.25 5.49 -3.71
C PHE A 263 13.07 6.96 -3.27
N LYS A 264 13.48 7.99 -4.05
CA LYS A 264 13.50 9.39 -3.58
C LYS A 264 12.12 9.91 -3.18
N ASN A 265 11.08 9.50 -3.90
CA ASN A 265 9.70 9.90 -3.56
C ASN A 265 9.27 9.29 -2.23
N ALA A 266 9.55 8.00 -1.99
CA ALA A 266 9.23 7.33 -0.73
C ALA A 266 10.07 7.87 0.43
N GLU A 267 11.37 8.13 0.21
CA GLU A 267 12.27 8.73 1.18
C GLU A 267 11.75 10.10 1.65
N ARG A 268 11.39 10.98 0.71
CA ARG A 268 10.80 12.29 1.01
C ARG A 268 9.46 12.17 1.73
N LEU A 269 8.58 11.30 1.23
CA LEU A 269 7.22 11.09 1.76
C LEU A 269 7.24 10.59 3.21
N LEU A 270 8.10 9.62 3.50
CA LEU A 270 8.22 8.98 4.81
C LEU A 270 9.28 9.62 5.70
N LYS A 271 9.92 10.71 5.25
CA LYS A 271 10.97 11.45 5.96
C LYS A 271 12.12 10.54 6.41
N LEU A 272 12.53 9.61 5.55
CA LEU A 272 13.60 8.67 5.83
C LEU A 272 14.97 9.34 5.65
N ASN A 273 15.95 8.86 6.40
CA ASN A 273 17.36 9.24 6.26
C ASN A 273 18.13 8.00 5.81
N LEU A 274 17.97 7.63 4.54
CA LEU A 274 18.61 6.46 3.93
C LEU A 274 19.94 6.79 3.27
#